data_2fa45ae0d55f5d2357e3eb42beb39312
#
_entry.id   2fa45ae0d55f5d2357e3eb42beb39312
#
_cell.length_a   1.000
_cell.length_b   1.000
_cell.length_c   1.000
_cell.angle_alpha   90.00
_cell.angle_beta   90.00
_cell.angle_gamma   90.00
#
_symmetry.space_group_name_H-M   'P 1'
#
loop_
_entity.id
_entity.type
_entity.pdbx_description
1 polymer ?
#
loop_
_entity_poly.entity_id
_entity_poly.type
_entity_poly.pdbx_seq_one_letter_code
_entity_poly.pdbx_strand_id
1 'polypeptide(L)'
;YEEALAHLKKYSAPKGVPGALLEAQNYGLQGDACVQLQNYKEAASMYQKAIGASDNGLTAPYYLKKIGLVYEKLGDNAKALEAYKTISGSYAGSMEARDIQKYIGRLEQL
;
A
#
# COMPACT_ATOMS: atom_id res chain seq x y z
N TYR A 1 10.44 14.81 6.07
CA TYR A 1 9.28 14.07 5.54
C TYR A 1 7.98 14.86 5.60
N GLU A 2 7.83 15.73 6.59
CA GLU A 2 6.61 16.56 6.70
C GLU A 2 6.46 17.51 5.53
N GLU A 3 7.56 18.10 5.07
CA GLU A 3 7.55 18.99 3.90
C GLU A 3 7.17 18.21 2.63
N ALA A 4 7.72 17.00 2.47
CA ALA A 4 7.40 16.15 1.33
C ALA A 4 5.93 15.77 1.34
N LEU A 5 5.38 15.43 2.51
CA LEU A 5 3.97 15.07 2.65
C LEU A 5 3.06 16.24 2.29
N ALA A 6 3.36 17.45 2.78
CA ALA A 6 2.59 18.64 2.48
C ALA A 6 2.61 18.97 0.98
N HIS A 7 3.77 18.80 0.34
CA HIS A 7 3.91 19.00 -1.11
C HIS A 7 3.05 17.99 -1.89
N LEU A 8 3.11 16.73 -1.51
CA LEU A 8 2.36 15.67 -2.18
C LEU A 8 0.84 15.87 -2.06
N LYS A 9 0.37 16.36 -0.94
CA LYS A 9 -1.06 16.61 -0.73
C LYS A 9 -1.60 17.71 -1.65
N LYS A 10 -0.74 18.59 -2.15
CA LYS A 10 -1.11 19.66 -3.08
C LYS A 10 -0.95 19.25 -4.55
N TYR A 11 -0.44 18.04 -4.80
CA TYR A 11 -0.18 17.58 -6.14
C TYR A 11 -1.47 17.34 -6.93
N SER A 12 -1.45 17.70 -8.22
CA SER A 12 -2.52 17.36 -9.15
C SER A 12 -1.92 16.77 -10.43
N ALA A 13 -2.65 15.82 -11.04
CA ALA A 13 -2.15 15.13 -12.23
C ALA A 13 -2.08 16.07 -13.43
N PRO A 14 -0.96 16.09 -14.20
CA PRO A 14 -0.88 16.85 -15.45
C PRO A 14 -1.87 16.32 -16.49
N LYS A 15 -2.28 17.20 -17.37
CA LYS A 15 -3.15 16.83 -18.49
C LYS A 15 -2.41 15.88 -19.44
N GLY A 16 -3.11 14.90 -19.97
CA GLY A 16 -2.56 13.98 -20.95
C GLY A 16 -1.81 12.78 -20.36
N VAL A 17 -1.69 12.71 -19.03
CA VAL A 17 -1.10 11.58 -18.34
C VAL A 17 -2.21 10.81 -17.63
N PRO A 18 -2.16 9.45 -17.58
CA PRO A 18 -3.19 8.69 -16.87
C PRO A 18 -3.27 9.13 -15.42
N GLY A 19 -4.38 9.82 -15.08
CA GLY A 19 -4.56 10.41 -13.74
C GLY A 19 -4.57 9.35 -12.66
N ALA A 20 -5.18 8.19 -12.93
CA ALA A 20 -5.27 7.11 -11.94
C ALA A 20 -3.88 6.61 -11.55
N LEU A 21 -2.95 6.48 -12.49
CA LEU A 21 -1.58 6.04 -12.19
C LEU A 21 -0.85 7.07 -11.33
N LEU A 22 -0.95 8.35 -11.70
CA LEU A 22 -0.29 9.41 -10.95
C LEU A 22 -0.90 9.58 -9.56
N GLU A 23 -2.21 9.43 -9.43
CA GLU A 23 -2.88 9.50 -8.14
C GLU A 23 -2.43 8.36 -7.23
N ALA A 24 -2.36 7.14 -7.79
CA ALA A 24 -1.88 5.99 -7.01
C ALA A 24 -0.46 6.22 -6.50
N GLN A 25 0.44 6.69 -7.37
CA GLN A 25 1.82 6.96 -6.98
C GLN A 25 1.90 8.07 -5.94
N ASN A 26 1.10 9.12 -6.08
CA ASN A 26 1.07 10.21 -5.12
C ASN A 26 0.59 9.73 -3.75
N TYR A 27 -0.49 8.97 -3.69
CA TYR A 27 -0.96 8.40 -2.43
C TYR A 27 0.06 7.44 -1.82
N GLY A 28 0.71 6.63 -2.65
CA GLY A 28 1.76 5.73 -2.19
C GLY A 28 2.92 6.48 -1.56
N LEU A 29 3.36 7.58 -2.18
CA LEU A 29 4.44 8.40 -1.64
C LEU A 29 4.02 9.10 -0.34
N GLN A 30 2.77 9.53 -0.23
CA GLN A 30 2.24 10.06 1.02
C GLN A 30 2.26 8.99 2.11
N GLY A 31 1.88 7.77 1.77
CA GLY A 31 1.94 6.64 2.69
C GLY A 31 3.37 6.38 3.16
N ASP A 32 4.33 6.39 2.22
CA ASP A 32 5.75 6.19 2.55
C ASP A 32 6.25 7.28 3.51
N ALA A 33 5.87 8.53 3.27
CA ALA A 33 6.24 9.65 4.15
C ALA A 33 5.62 9.45 5.55
N CYS A 34 4.37 9.01 5.62
CA CYS A 34 3.72 8.73 6.90
C CYS A 34 4.42 7.62 7.66
N VAL A 35 4.91 6.59 6.97
CA VAL A 35 5.68 5.50 7.60
C VAL A 35 6.97 6.07 8.22
N GLN A 36 7.66 6.95 7.50
CA GLN A 36 8.88 7.56 8.02
C GLN A 36 8.61 8.42 9.26
N LEU A 37 7.43 9.03 9.32
CA LEU A 37 6.99 9.80 10.50
C LEU A 37 6.38 8.92 11.58
N GLN A 38 6.33 7.61 11.37
CA GLN A 38 5.71 6.63 12.27
C GLN A 38 4.21 6.88 12.47
N ASN A 39 3.57 7.54 11.52
CA ASN A 39 2.14 7.78 11.52
C ASN A 39 1.45 6.66 10.73
N TYR A 40 1.37 5.49 11.34
CA TYR A 40 0.95 4.27 10.65
C TYR A 40 -0.54 4.28 10.29
N LYS A 41 -1.38 4.90 11.08
CA LYS A 41 -2.82 5.00 10.75
C LYS A 41 -3.04 5.80 9.48
N GLU A 42 -2.38 6.94 9.36
CA GLU A 42 -2.48 7.76 8.15
C GLU A 42 -1.81 7.06 6.96
N ALA A 43 -0.70 6.35 7.20
CA ALA A 43 -0.04 5.57 6.16
C ALA A 43 -1.00 4.52 5.58
N ALA A 44 -1.71 3.79 6.43
CA ALA A 44 -2.69 2.80 5.98
C ALA A 44 -3.78 3.45 5.15
N SER A 45 -4.27 4.61 5.56
CA SER A 45 -5.28 5.36 4.81
C SER A 45 -4.78 5.76 3.42
N MET A 46 -3.53 6.25 3.33
CA MET A 46 -2.94 6.65 2.05
C MET A 46 -2.74 5.46 1.13
N TYR A 47 -2.28 4.33 1.66
CA TYR A 47 -2.11 3.12 0.85
C TYR A 47 -3.45 2.56 0.38
N GLN A 48 -4.51 2.65 1.19
CA GLN A 48 -5.85 2.27 0.75
C GLN A 48 -6.29 3.12 -0.45
N LYS A 49 -6.03 4.42 -0.41
CA LYS A 49 -6.34 5.32 -1.52
C LYS A 49 -5.51 4.95 -2.75
N ALA A 50 -4.24 4.59 -2.56
CA ALA A 50 -3.38 4.17 -3.65
C ALA A 50 -3.91 2.88 -4.31
N ILE A 51 -4.36 1.92 -3.50
CA ILE A 51 -4.95 0.67 -4.00
C ILE A 51 -6.20 0.97 -4.81
N GLY A 52 -7.09 1.81 -4.29
CA GLY A 52 -8.32 2.19 -4.98
C GLY A 52 -8.08 2.92 -6.29
N ALA A 53 -7.05 3.75 -6.35
CA ALA A 53 -6.69 4.47 -7.57
C ALA A 53 -5.96 3.58 -8.58
N SER A 54 -5.26 2.55 -8.11
CA SER A 54 -4.47 1.67 -8.97
C SER A 54 -5.33 0.75 -9.83
N ASP A 55 -6.18 0.00 -9.19
CA ASP A 55 -7.10 -0.98 -9.78
C ASP A 55 -6.51 -1.77 -10.96
N ASN A 56 -5.26 -2.25 -10.79
CA ASN A 56 -4.61 -3.08 -11.80
C ASN A 56 -3.64 -4.06 -11.11
N GLY A 57 -3.27 -5.13 -11.85
CA GLY A 57 -2.44 -6.19 -11.33
C GLY A 57 -0.97 -5.83 -11.18
N LEU A 58 -0.56 -4.63 -11.60
CA LEU A 58 0.82 -4.18 -11.53
C LEU A 58 1.11 -3.40 -10.24
N THR A 59 0.25 -2.45 -9.90
CA THR A 59 0.48 -1.56 -8.77
C THR A 59 -0.28 -1.95 -7.50
N ALA A 60 -1.46 -2.54 -7.64
CA ALA A 60 -2.27 -2.92 -6.48
C ALA A 60 -1.56 -3.88 -5.53
N PRO A 61 -0.92 -5.00 -6.00
CA PRO A 61 -0.22 -5.90 -5.08
C PRO A 61 0.96 -5.22 -4.38
N TYR A 62 1.63 -4.28 -5.03
CA TYR A 62 2.71 -3.53 -4.42
C TYR A 62 2.22 -2.76 -3.19
N TYR A 63 1.10 -2.04 -3.32
CA TYR A 63 0.54 -1.28 -2.20
C TYR A 63 -0.15 -2.18 -1.17
N LEU A 64 -0.71 -3.31 -1.60
CA LEU A 64 -1.26 -4.30 -0.66
C LEU A 64 -0.20 -4.86 0.26
N LYS A 65 1.00 -5.12 -0.25
CA LYS A 65 2.11 -5.58 0.59
C LYS A 65 2.51 -4.49 1.58
N LYS A 66 2.60 -3.25 1.14
CA LYS A 66 2.95 -2.12 2.01
C LYS A 66 1.93 -1.92 3.11
N ILE A 67 0.63 -1.98 2.78
CA ILE A 67 -0.41 -1.78 3.79
C ILE A 67 -0.43 -2.94 4.78
N GLY A 68 -0.14 -4.16 4.32
CA GLY A 68 -0.03 -5.31 5.21
C GLY A 68 1.05 -5.09 6.27
N LEU A 69 2.24 -4.61 5.85
CA LEU A 69 3.32 -4.31 6.77
C LEU A 69 2.94 -3.20 7.77
N VAL A 70 2.19 -2.20 7.31
CA VAL A 70 1.71 -1.13 8.18
C VAL A 70 0.71 -1.66 9.21
N TYR A 71 -0.20 -2.53 8.79
CA TYR A 71 -1.15 -3.16 9.73
C TYR A 71 -0.42 -4.00 10.79
N GLU A 72 0.67 -4.68 10.42
CA GLU A 72 1.49 -5.39 11.40
C GLU A 72 2.08 -4.40 12.43
N LYS A 73 2.54 -3.24 11.99
CA LYS A 73 3.06 -2.21 12.89
C LYS A 73 1.98 -1.66 13.82
N LEU A 74 0.74 -1.64 13.36
CA LEU A 74 -0.40 -1.21 14.17
C LEU A 74 -0.91 -2.32 15.10
N GLY A 75 -0.37 -3.53 14.97
CA GLY A 75 -0.83 -4.68 15.76
C GLY A 75 -2.11 -5.30 15.21
N ASP A 76 -2.56 -4.91 14.03
CA ASP A 76 -3.78 -5.43 13.40
C ASP A 76 -3.41 -6.57 12.44
N ASN A 77 -3.08 -7.72 13.01
CA ASN A 77 -2.63 -8.88 12.24
C ASN A 77 -3.74 -9.46 11.36
N ALA A 78 -5.00 -9.31 11.75
CA ALA A 78 -6.12 -9.77 10.95
C ALA A 78 -6.21 -9.01 9.62
N LYS A 79 -6.07 -7.69 9.65
CA LYS A 79 -6.08 -6.88 8.43
C LYS A 79 -4.82 -7.11 7.60
N ALA A 80 -3.68 -7.33 8.25
CA ALA A 80 -2.44 -7.66 7.55
C ALA A 80 -2.60 -8.97 6.77
N LEU A 81 -3.16 -10.01 7.42
CA LEU A 81 -3.44 -11.28 6.75
C LEU A 81 -4.39 -11.11 5.58
N GLU A 82 -5.44 -10.31 5.74
CA GLU A 82 -6.39 -10.06 4.67
C GLU A 82 -5.70 -9.46 3.45
N ALA A 83 -4.83 -8.46 3.66
CA ALA A 83 -4.07 -7.84 2.57
C ALA A 83 -3.16 -8.86 1.87
N TYR A 84 -2.43 -9.66 2.65
CA TYR A 84 -1.53 -10.66 2.09
C TYR A 84 -2.27 -11.76 1.34
N LYS A 85 -3.40 -12.22 1.87
CA LYS A 85 -4.22 -13.25 1.20
C LYS A 85 -4.85 -12.70 -0.08
N THR A 86 -5.16 -11.42 -0.14
CA THR A 86 -5.63 -10.79 -1.37
C THR A 86 -4.55 -10.86 -2.46
N ILE A 87 -3.29 -10.62 -2.10
CA ILE A 87 -2.18 -10.75 -3.06
C ILE A 87 -2.10 -12.20 -3.56
N SER A 88 -2.14 -13.16 -2.66
CA SER A 88 -2.04 -14.59 -2.98
C SER A 88 -3.19 -15.06 -3.87
N GLY A 89 -4.40 -14.57 -3.61
CA GLY A 89 -5.60 -15.01 -4.34
C GLY A 89 -5.86 -14.24 -5.61
N SER A 90 -5.91 -12.91 -5.52
CA SER A 90 -6.31 -12.06 -6.64
C SER A 90 -5.16 -11.66 -7.55
N TYR A 91 -3.93 -11.69 -7.03
CA TYR A 91 -2.74 -11.25 -7.76
C TYR A 91 -1.64 -12.31 -7.73
N ALA A 92 -2.03 -13.58 -7.89
CA ALA A 92 -1.13 -14.72 -7.75
C ALA A 92 0.06 -14.68 -8.73
N GLY A 93 -0.09 -14.02 -9.87
CA GLY A 93 0.98 -13.89 -10.85
C GLY A 93 1.93 -12.72 -10.61
N SER A 94 1.71 -11.93 -9.57
CA SER A 94 2.54 -10.75 -9.29
C SER A 94 3.88 -11.15 -8.65
N MET A 95 4.85 -10.22 -8.73
CA MET A 95 6.13 -10.43 -8.06
C MET A 95 5.95 -10.51 -6.54
N GLU A 96 5.02 -9.72 -6.00
CA GLU A 96 4.73 -9.70 -4.57
C GLU A 96 4.19 -11.05 -4.07
N ALA A 97 3.48 -11.78 -4.92
CA ALA A 97 2.92 -13.07 -4.53
C ALA A 97 3.97 -14.17 -4.35
N ARG A 98 5.18 -13.97 -4.90
CA ARG A 98 6.23 -14.99 -4.83
C ARG A 98 6.64 -15.36 -3.42
N ASP A 99 6.71 -14.37 -2.53
CA ASP A 99 7.13 -14.59 -1.15
C ASP A 99 6.03 -14.34 -0.12
N ILE A 100 4.80 -14.07 -0.59
CA ILE A 100 3.71 -13.67 0.30
C ILE A 100 3.30 -14.79 1.26
N GLN A 101 3.45 -16.04 0.85
CA GLN A 101 3.13 -17.19 1.71
C GLN A 101 3.98 -17.20 2.98
N LYS A 102 5.20 -16.70 2.90
CA LYS A 102 6.10 -16.57 4.02
C LYS A 102 5.52 -15.60 5.07
N TYR A 103 4.98 -14.47 4.61
CA TYR A 103 4.35 -13.50 5.50
C TYR A 103 3.05 -14.04 6.10
N ILE A 104 2.23 -14.71 5.29
CA ILE A 104 0.99 -15.32 5.74
C ILE A 104 1.28 -16.37 6.81
N GLY A 105 2.23 -17.26 6.54
CA GLY A 105 2.58 -18.32 7.48
C GLY A 105 3.08 -17.77 8.81
N ARG A 106 3.89 -16.72 8.77
CA ARG A 106 4.38 -16.08 9.99
C ARG A 106 3.23 -15.54 10.84
N LEU A 107 2.27 -14.88 10.23
CA LEU A 107 1.14 -14.29 10.97
C LEU A 107 0.18 -15.36 11.47
N GLU A 108 -0.01 -16.45 10.72
CA GLU A 108 -0.91 -17.52 11.14
C GLU A 108 -0.37 -18.32 12.32
N GLN A 109 0.93 -18.22 12.60
CA GLN A 109 1.55 -18.88 13.74
C GLN A 109 1.49 -18.04 15.02
N LEU A 110 1.06 -16.81 14.93
CA LEU A 110 0.86 -15.98 16.11
C LEU A 110 -0.47 -16.37 16.79
#